data_50a7e6a3dc9d5bc449f3d83efc28d82e
#
_entry.id   50a7e6a3dc9d5bc449f3d83efc28d82e
#
_cell.length_a   1.000
_cell.length_b   1.000
_cell.length_c   1.000
_cell.angle_alpha   90.00
_cell.angle_beta   90.00
_cell.angle_gamma   90.00
#
_symmetry.space_group_name_H-M   'P 1'
#
loop_
_entity.id
_entity.type
_entity.pdbx_description
1 polymer ?
#
loop_
_entity_poly.entity_id
_entity_poly.type
_entity_poly.pdbx_seq_one_letter_code
_entity_poly.pdbx_strand_id
1 'polypeptide(L)'
;MSADLKARMEARARAEGFAGIGVCRPEAIGEAGARLAAFLAEGRHGQMGWMAERAGWRADPRAMWPEVRSIVMLAEAYTPDFDPLALLERRDRAAISAYARGRDYHDLVKKRLKRLGRWLIDAAGGEIKVFVDTAPVMEKPLAEAAGLGWQGKHTNLLGRDLGNWVFLGAIFTTLDLPADAPEEQRCGTCTACLDICPTRAFPAPYQLDATRCISYLTIEHRGPVDAGLRPLMGNRIYGCDDCLAVCPWNKFAVAAREAGYADRVGEPPLAELAGLDDAGFRARFSGSPIKRIGRDRFVRNVCYAIGNSGLPALLPAVRALVGDPDPAVADAARWAVDRLSGATP
;
A
#
# COMPACT_ATOMS: atom_id res chain seq x y z
N MET A 1 -22.11 -27.74 -12.87
CA MET A 1 -22.37 -26.29 -13.04
C MET A 1 -21.35 -25.44 -12.31
N SER A 2 -21.06 -25.62 -11.02
CA SER A 2 -20.18 -24.72 -10.28
C SER A 2 -18.70 -24.78 -10.64
N ALA A 3 -18.14 -25.97 -10.88
CA ALA A 3 -16.72 -26.13 -11.25
C ALA A 3 -16.41 -25.59 -12.68
N ASP A 4 -17.31 -25.80 -13.65
CA ASP A 4 -17.18 -25.23 -14.99
C ASP A 4 -17.27 -23.70 -14.95
N LEU A 5 -18.21 -23.14 -14.19
CA LEU A 5 -18.33 -21.69 -14.02
C LEU A 5 -17.06 -21.09 -13.42
N LYS A 6 -16.45 -21.74 -12.40
CA LYS A 6 -15.22 -21.30 -11.79
C LYS A 6 -14.06 -21.31 -12.79
N ALA A 7 -13.86 -22.37 -13.54
CA ALA A 7 -12.82 -22.47 -14.56
C ALA A 7 -12.96 -21.37 -15.63
N ARG A 8 -14.17 -21.09 -16.08
CA ARG A 8 -14.47 -20.00 -17.03
C ARG A 8 -14.22 -18.63 -16.42
N MET A 9 -14.55 -18.43 -15.13
CA MET A 9 -14.27 -17.20 -14.39
C MET A 9 -12.75 -16.96 -14.26
N GLU A 10 -11.98 -18.00 -13.97
CA GLU A 10 -10.51 -17.93 -13.91
C GLU A 10 -9.92 -17.53 -15.26
N ALA A 11 -10.36 -18.18 -16.34
CA ALA A 11 -9.92 -17.82 -17.70
C ALA A 11 -10.27 -16.36 -18.04
N ARG A 12 -11.48 -15.92 -17.67
CA ARG A 12 -11.91 -14.53 -17.87
C ARG A 12 -11.09 -13.54 -17.06
N ALA A 13 -10.79 -13.83 -15.78
CA ALA A 13 -9.97 -12.99 -14.94
C ALA A 13 -8.56 -12.79 -15.51
N ARG A 14 -7.96 -13.87 -16.02
CA ARG A 14 -6.65 -13.80 -16.71
C ARG A 14 -6.71 -12.95 -17.96
N ALA A 15 -7.79 -13.05 -18.75
CA ALA A 15 -8.02 -12.22 -19.94
C ALA A 15 -8.22 -10.74 -19.58
N GLU A 16 -8.80 -10.44 -18.42
CA GLU A 16 -8.89 -9.07 -17.87
C GLU A 16 -7.56 -8.53 -17.34
N GLY A 17 -6.51 -9.37 -17.24
CA GLY A 17 -5.16 -8.98 -16.82
C GLY A 17 -4.80 -9.31 -15.38
N PHE A 18 -5.68 -9.96 -14.62
CA PHE A 18 -5.34 -10.42 -13.27
C PHE A 18 -4.30 -11.54 -13.32
N ALA A 19 -3.31 -11.44 -12.43
CA ALA A 19 -2.24 -12.44 -12.27
C ALA A 19 -2.69 -13.63 -11.40
N GLY A 20 -3.58 -13.37 -10.43
CA GLY A 20 -4.13 -14.37 -9.52
C GLY A 20 -5.63 -14.20 -9.32
N ILE A 21 -6.32 -15.32 -9.08
CA ILE A 21 -7.72 -15.36 -8.70
C ILE A 21 -7.94 -16.55 -7.77
N GLY A 22 -8.76 -16.36 -6.76
CA GLY A 22 -9.18 -17.42 -5.84
C GLY A 22 -10.51 -17.07 -5.18
N VAL A 23 -11.14 -18.06 -4.58
CA VAL A 23 -12.45 -17.94 -3.95
C VAL A 23 -12.37 -18.38 -2.50
N CYS A 24 -12.91 -17.58 -1.58
CA CYS A 24 -13.08 -17.99 -0.20
C CYS A 24 -14.53 -17.80 0.28
N ARG A 25 -14.81 -18.37 1.46
CA ARG A 25 -16.05 -18.14 2.19
C ARG A 25 -15.95 -16.88 3.04
N PRO A 26 -17.04 -16.14 3.28
CA PRO A 26 -17.02 -14.97 4.14
C PRO A 26 -16.49 -15.24 5.57
N GLU A 27 -16.79 -16.41 6.12
CA GLU A 27 -16.35 -16.84 7.46
C GLU A 27 -14.88 -17.28 7.54
N ALA A 28 -14.19 -17.42 6.42
CA ALA A 28 -12.82 -17.96 6.37
C ALA A 28 -11.76 -17.09 7.06
N ILE A 29 -12.09 -15.83 7.41
CA ILE A 29 -11.17 -14.87 8.03
C ILE A 29 -11.46 -14.65 9.54
N GLY A 30 -12.15 -15.59 10.20
CA GLY A 30 -12.63 -15.41 11.59
C GLY A 30 -11.60 -14.87 12.59
N GLU A 31 -10.33 -15.31 12.52
CA GLU A 31 -9.26 -14.79 13.39
C GLU A 31 -8.83 -13.35 13.08
N ALA A 32 -9.07 -12.88 11.87
CA ALA A 32 -8.65 -11.54 11.45
C ALA A 32 -9.36 -10.44 12.25
N GLY A 33 -10.61 -10.68 12.65
CA GLY A 33 -11.37 -9.78 13.54
C GLY A 33 -10.71 -9.60 14.90
N ALA A 34 -10.25 -10.69 15.54
CA ALA A 34 -9.56 -10.64 16.84
C ALA A 34 -8.20 -9.92 16.71
N ARG A 35 -7.46 -10.19 15.64
CA ARG A 35 -6.19 -9.50 15.36
C ARG A 35 -6.40 -7.99 15.13
N LEU A 36 -7.46 -7.59 14.42
CA LEU A 36 -7.83 -6.19 14.27
C LEU A 36 -8.18 -5.54 15.60
N ALA A 37 -8.95 -6.21 16.44
CA ALA A 37 -9.30 -5.70 17.77
C ALA A 37 -8.05 -5.45 18.64
N ALA A 38 -7.10 -6.36 18.66
CA ALA A 38 -5.82 -6.20 19.35
C ALA A 38 -5.01 -5.01 18.78
N PHE A 39 -4.88 -4.90 17.45
CA PHE A 39 -4.20 -3.81 16.77
C PHE A 39 -4.79 -2.43 17.13
N LEU A 40 -6.11 -2.34 17.20
CA LEU A 40 -6.83 -1.12 17.60
C LEU A 40 -6.66 -0.82 19.09
N ALA A 41 -6.79 -1.83 19.97
CA ALA A 41 -6.65 -1.68 21.42
C ALA A 41 -5.24 -1.18 21.83
N GLU A 42 -4.22 -1.61 21.10
CA GLU A 42 -2.83 -1.19 21.31
C GLU A 42 -2.50 0.17 20.65
N GLY A 43 -3.45 0.82 20.00
CA GLY A 43 -3.26 2.11 19.32
C GLY A 43 -2.32 2.06 18.10
N ARG A 44 -1.95 0.87 17.64
CA ARG A 44 -1.00 0.69 16.52
C ARG A 44 -1.50 1.23 15.18
N HIS A 45 -2.79 1.54 15.06
CA HIS A 45 -3.39 2.17 13.89
C HIS A 45 -3.12 3.68 13.79
N GLY A 46 -2.58 4.31 14.84
CA GLY A 46 -2.29 5.74 14.87
C GLY A 46 -3.53 6.58 14.57
N GLN A 47 -3.42 7.51 13.61
CA GLN A 47 -4.51 8.44 13.24
C GLN A 47 -5.54 7.83 12.27
N MET A 48 -5.42 6.54 11.92
CA MET A 48 -6.40 5.87 11.04
C MET A 48 -7.68 5.47 11.78
N GLY A 49 -8.38 6.43 12.40
CA GLY A 49 -9.61 6.22 13.17
C GLY A 49 -10.72 5.53 12.36
N TRP A 50 -10.72 5.72 11.03
CA TRP A 50 -11.62 5.03 10.12
C TRP A 50 -11.54 3.49 10.18
N MET A 51 -10.44 2.93 10.70
CA MET A 51 -10.33 1.48 10.92
C MET A 51 -11.22 1.02 12.08
N ALA A 52 -11.30 1.82 13.14
CA ALA A 52 -12.13 1.53 14.31
C ALA A 52 -13.63 1.75 14.03
N GLU A 53 -13.98 2.79 13.27
CA GLU A 53 -15.37 3.17 13.00
C GLU A 53 -16.22 2.03 12.39
N ARG A 54 -15.60 1.14 11.62
CA ARG A 54 -16.28 0.02 10.95
C ARG A 54 -15.56 -1.30 11.18
N ALA A 55 -15.01 -1.49 12.37
CA ALA A 55 -14.28 -2.70 12.74
C ALA A 55 -15.14 -3.96 12.59
N GLY A 56 -16.44 -3.91 12.93
CA GLY A 56 -17.36 -5.04 12.75
C GLY A 56 -17.54 -5.48 11.30
N TRP A 57 -17.60 -4.52 10.36
CA TRP A 57 -17.68 -4.85 8.93
C TRP A 57 -16.38 -5.45 8.39
N ARG A 58 -15.24 -5.03 8.95
CA ARG A 58 -13.93 -5.60 8.63
C ARG A 58 -13.79 -7.01 9.15
N ALA A 59 -14.28 -7.25 10.38
CA ALA A 59 -14.17 -8.55 11.04
C ALA A 59 -15.06 -9.61 10.40
N ASP A 60 -16.21 -9.21 9.85
CA ASP A 60 -17.18 -10.12 9.24
C ASP A 60 -17.77 -9.52 7.94
N PRO A 61 -17.42 -10.06 6.77
CA PRO A 61 -18.01 -9.65 5.50
C PRO A 61 -19.55 -9.69 5.46
N ARG A 62 -20.19 -10.59 6.22
CA ARG A 62 -21.65 -10.67 6.30
C ARG A 62 -22.26 -9.52 7.08
N ALA A 63 -21.54 -8.93 8.02
CA ALA A 63 -22.01 -7.72 8.70
C ALA A 63 -22.14 -6.54 7.74
N MET A 64 -21.35 -6.51 6.66
CA MET A 64 -21.43 -5.52 5.60
C MET A 64 -22.46 -5.87 4.52
N TRP A 65 -22.62 -7.16 4.23
CA TRP A 65 -23.58 -7.67 3.24
C TRP A 65 -24.06 -9.08 3.60
N PRO A 66 -25.25 -9.22 4.29
CA PRO A 66 -25.73 -10.49 4.82
C PRO A 66 -25.90 -11.61 3.77
N GLU A 67 -26.22 -11.24 2.53
CA GLU A 67 -26.48 -12.18 1.43
C GLU A 67 -25.20 -12.74 0.78
N VAL A 68 -24.01 -12.26 1.16
CA VAL A 68 -22.75 -12.73 0.57
C VAL A 68 -22.54 -14.21 0.89
N ARG A 69 -22.27 -15.01 -0.15
CA ARG A 69 -22.00 -16.45 -0.05
C ARG A 69 -20.57 -16.81 -0.41
N SER A 70 -20.00 -16.10 -1.38
CA SER A 70 -18.61 -16.30 -1.78
C SER A 70 -17.93 -14.97 -2.03
N ILE A 71 -16.63 -14.95 -1.82
CA ILE A 71 -15.76 -13.81 -2.09
C ILE A 71 -14.70 -14.25 -3.08
N VAL A 72 -14.69 -13.64 -4.27
CA VAL A 72 -13.66 -13.84 -5.28
C VAL A 72 -12.58 -12.79 -5.04
N MET A 73 -11.38 -13.24 -4.72
CA MET A 73 -10.21 -12.39 -4.56
C MET A 73 -9.36 -12.42 -5.82
N LEU A 74 -8.87 -11.26 -6.20
CA LEU A 74 -8.07 -11.08 -7.40
C LEU A 74 -6.78 -10.33 -7.06
N ALA A 75 -5.69 -10.76 -7.70
CA ALA A 75 -4.38 -10.13 -7.59
C ALA A 75 -3.95 -9.59 -8.95
N GLU A 76 -3.50 -8.33 -8.99
CA GLU A 76 -2.95 -7.68 -10.18
C GLU A 76 -1.52 -7.23 -9.91
N ALA A 77 -0.56 -7.71 -10.72
CA ALA A 77 0.85 -7.42 -10.51
C ALA A 77 1.20 -5.98 -10.90
N TYR A 78 2.02 -5.32 -10.05
CA TYR A 78 2.64 -4.02 -10.32
C TYR A 78 4.17 -4.05 -10.14
N THR A 79 4.76 -5.20 -10.26
CA THR A 79 6.20 -5.42 -10.07
C THR A 79 7.01 -4.33 -10.76
N PRO A 80 7.86 -3.59 -10.00
CA PRO A 80 8.70 -2.55 -10.58
C PRO A 80 9.76 -3.16 -11.52
N ASP A 81 10.13 -2.40 -12.53
CA ASP A 81 11.23 -2.70 -13.47
C ASP A 81 12.57 -2.09 -13.02
N PHE A 82 12.63 -1.55 -11.82
CA PHE A 82 13.79 -0.95 -11.16
C PHE A 82 13.96 -1.51 -9.74
N ASP A 83 15.15 -1.35 -9.16
CA ASP A 83 15.39 -1.68 -7.75
C ASP A 83 14.95 -0.53 -6.83
N PRO A 84 13.87 -0.68 -6.04
CA PRO A 84 13.43 0.37 -5.12
C PRO A 84 14.48 0.73 -4.05
N LEU A 85 15.38 -0.17 -3.67
CA LEU A 85 16.41 0.10 -2.67
C LEU A 85 17.53 0.98 -3.23
N ALA A 86 17.83 0.87 -4.53
CA ALA A 86 18.82 1.72 -5.18
C ALA A 86 18.44 3.21 -5.17
N LEU A 87 17.12 3.55 -5.12
CA LEU A 87 16.66 4.93 -4.98
C LEU A 87 17.13 5.59 -3.70
N LEU A 88 17.40 4.81 -2.64
CA LEU A 88 17.78 5.31 -1.33
C LEU A 88 19.22 5.84 -1.28
N GLU A 89 20.05 5.45 -2.25
CA GLU A 89 21.44 5.89 -2.37
C GLU A 89 21.52 7.33 -2.94
N ARG A 90 20.50 7.76 -3.68
CA ARG A 90 20.44 9.06 -4.35
C ARG A 90 19.80 10.12 -3.45
N ARG A 91 20.58 10.62 -2.50
CA ARG A 91 20.10 11.48 -1.40
C ARG A 91 19.53 12.84 -1.82
N ASP A 92 19.81 13.30 -3.05
CA ASP A 92 19.26 14.51 -3.66
C ASP A 92 17.93 14.26 -4.38
N ARG A 93 17.52 13.00 -4.50
CA ARG A 93 16.32 12.55 -5.22
C ARG A 93 15.29 11.98 -4.28
N ALA A 94 14.05 12.07 -4.70
CA ALA A 94 12.92 11.53 -3.96
C ALA A 94 12.74 10.02 -4.19
N ALA A 95 12.67 9.23 -3.11
CA ALA A 95 12.20 7.87 -3.17
C ALA A 95 10.67 7.83 -2.98
N ILE A 96 9.99 7.31 -4.00
CA ILE A 96 8.53 7.13 -4.05
C ILE A 96 8.26 5.66 -4.27
N SER A 97 7.36 5.10 -3.46
CA SER A 97 6.99 3.68 -3.54
C SER A 97 6.50 3.28 -4.94
N ALA A 98 6.90 2.12 -5.39
CA ALA A 98 6.64 1.58 -6.73
C ALA A 98 5.16 1.65 -7.11
N TYR A 99 4.26 1.31 -6.18
CA TYR A 99 2.83 1.29 -6.44
C TYR A 99 2.22 2.66 -6.82
N ALA A 100 2.90 3.75 -6.47
CA ALA A 100 2.41 5.12 -6.65
C ALA A 100 3.05 5.86 -7.83
N ARG A 101 3.99 5.22 -8.54
CA ARG A 101 4.74 5.86 -9.63
C ARG A 101 3.98 5.92 -10.95
N GLY A 102 2.95 5.08 -11.11
CA GLY A 102 2.05 5.05 -12.26
C GLY A 102 0.70 5.75 -12.02
N ARG A 103 -0.29 5.32 -12.77
CA ARG A 103 -1.70 5.70 -12.58
C ARG A 103 -2.26 5.13 -11.29
N ASP A 104 -3.28 5.81 -10.76
CA ASP A 104 -4.03 5.35 -9.59
C ASP A 104 -4.66 3.97 -9.88
N TYR A 105 -4.17 2.95 -9.18
CA TYR A 105 -4.59 1.57 -9.33
C TYR A 105 -6.06 1.34 -8.94
N HIS A 106 -6.61 2.14 -8.04
CA HIS A 106 -8.00 1.99 -7.60
C HIS A 106 -8.96 2.01 -8.77
N ASP A 107 -8.79 2.95 -9.70
CA ASP A 107 -9.65 3.08 -10.87
C ASP A 107 -9.43 1.96 -11.89
N LEU A 108 -8.17 1.54 -12.07
CA LEU A 108 -7.81 0.49 -13.05
C LEU A 108 -8.35 -0.86 -12.60
N VAL A 109 -8.03 -1.27 -11.38
CA VAL A 109 -8.49 -2.55 -10.80
C VAL A 109 -10.02 -2.57 -10.71
N LYS A 110 -10.65 -1.48 -10.22
CA LYS A 110 -12.11 -1.40 -10.10
C LYS A 110 -12.84 -1.56 -11.43
N LYS A 111 -12.31 -1.00 -12.52
CA LYS A 111 -12.88 -1.16 -13.86
C LYS A 111 -12.85 -2.61 -14.30
N ARG A 112 -11.75 -3.32 -14.05
CA ARG A 112 -11.58 -4.74 -14.38
C ARG A 112 -12.51 -5.63 -13.54
N LEU A 113 -12.58 -5.39 -12.22
CA LEU A 113 -13.52 -6.08 -11.34
C LEU A 113 -14.98 -5.93 -11.81
N LYS A 114 -15.37 -4.71 -12.22
CA LYS A 114 -16.72 -4.47 -12.76
C LYS A 114 -16.99 -5.25 -14.04
N ARG A 115 -16.00 -5.36 -14.95
CA ARG A 115 -16.17 -6.15 -16.19
C ARG A 115 -16.29 -7.64 -15.90
N LEU A 116 -15.42 -8.16 -15.03
CA LEU A 116 -15.49 -9.55 -14.59
C LEU A 116 -16.80 -9.85 -13.85
N GLY A 117 -17.21 -8.95 -12.96
CA GLY A 117 -18.45 -9.09 -12.21
C GLY A 117 -19.71 -9.08 -13.08
N ARG A 118 -19.79 -8.21 -14.10
CA ARG A 118 -20.89 -8.22 -15.08
C ARG A 118 -20.95 -9.55 -15.83
N TRP A 119 -19.80 -10.00 -16.33
CA TRP A 119 -19.70 -11.30 -16.97
C TRP A 119 -20.20 -12.43 -16.05
N LEU A 120 -19.86 -12.40 -14.76
CA LEU A 120 -20.30 -13.40 -13.79
C LEU A 120 -21.82 -13.38 -13.60
N ILE A 121 -22.43 -12.19 -13.50
CA ILE A 121 -23.90 -12.04 -13.44
C ILE A 121 -24.55 -12.56 -14.71
N ASP A 122 -24.04 -12.20 -15.88
CA ASP A 122 -24.57 -12.64 -17.17
C ASP A 122 -24.50 -14.17 -17.33
N ALA A 123 -23.45 -14.79 -16.78
CA ALA A 123 -23.22 -16.23 -16.88
C ALA A 123 -24.00 -17.07 -15.86
N ALA A 124 -24.32 -16.53 -14.69
CA ALA A 124 -24.86 -17.32 -13.57
C ALA A 124 -25.97 -16.62 -12.75
N GLY A 125 -26.32 -15.38 -13.08
CA GLY A 125 -27.24 -14.58 -12.28
C GLY A 125 -26.63 -14.09 -10.96
N GLY A 126 -27.46 -13.85 -9.96
CA GLY A 126 -27.07 -13.38 -8.65
C GLY A 126 -26.69 -11.91 -8.62
N GLU A 127 -26.07 -11.50 -7.51
CA GLU A 127 -25.64 -10.13 -7.26
C GLU A 127 -24.16 -10.07 -6.92
N ILE A 128 -23.54 -8.91 -7.16
CA ILE A 128 -22.14 -8.64 -6.81
C ILE A 128 -21.96 -7.26 -6.19
N LYS A 129 -20.91 -7.16 -5.38
CA LYS A 129 -20.29 -5.88 -4.96
C LYS A 129 -18.79 -5.97 -5.19
N VAL A 130 -18.17 -4.89 -5.70
CA VAL A 130 -16.74 -4.86 -6.00
C VAL A 130 -16.03 -3.87 -5.09
N PHE A 131 -14.85 -4.28 -4.59
CA PHE A 131 -14.06 -3.50 -3.65
C PHE A 131 -12.59 -3.46 -4.07
N VAL A 132 -11.95 -2.32 -3.85
CA VAL A 132 -10.51 -2.10 -4.00
C VAL A 132 -10.12 -1.09 -2.94
N ASP A 133 -9.42 -1.54 -1.90
CA ASP A 133 -8.76 -0.76 -0.84
C ASP A 133 -9.63 0.26 -0.07
N THR A 134 -10.56 0.94 -0.74
CA THR A 134 -11.34 2.07 -0.17
C THR A 134 -12.54 1.66 0.69
N ALA A 135 -12.84 0.38 0.83
CA ALA A 135 -13.96 -0.14 1.62
C ALA A 135 -13.46 -0.80 2.93
N PRO A 136 -14.33 -0.96 3.93
CA PRO A 136 -13.98 -1.68 5.16
C PRO A 136 -13.93 -3.21 4.94
N VAL A 137 -13.07 -3.64 4.04
CA VAL A 137 -12.81 -5.04 3.66
C VAL A 137 -11.38 -5.38 4.02
N MET A 138 -11.17 -6.52 4.65
CA MET A 138 -9.82 -7.02 4.97
C MET A 138 -9.28 -7.86 3.81
N GLU A 139 -8.84 -7.21 2.75
CA GLU A 139 -8.46 -7.86 1.49
C GLU A 139 -7.32 -8.87 1.65
N LYS A 140 -6.31 -8.58 2.49
CA LYS A 140 -5.17 -9.49 2.69
C LYS A 140 -5.58 -10.82 3.35
N PRO A 141 -6.33 -10.84 4.47
CA PRO A 141 -6.87 -12.09 5.03
C PRO A 141 -7.77 -12.85 4.08
N LEU A 142 -8.61 -12.14 3.31
CA LEU A 142 -9.48 -12.77 2.30
C LEU A 142 -8.68 -13.39 1.16
N ALA A 143 -7.61 -12.73 0.71
CA ALA A 143 -6.73 -13.24 -0.34
C ALA A 143 -5.95 -14.49 0.13
N GLU A 144 -5.51 -14.50 1.40
CA GLU A 144 -4.91 -15.69 2.03
C GLU A 144 -5.92 -16.84 2.10
N ALA A 145 -7.13 -16.58 2.57
CA ALA A 145 -8.19 -17.58 2.64
C ALA A 145 -8.64 -18.10 1.25
N ALA A 146 -8.47 -17.29 0.21
CA ALA A 146 -8.76 -17.63 -1.19
C ALA A 146 -7.60 -18.34 -1.90
N GLY A 147 -6.50 -18.67 -1.21
CA GLY A 147 -5.38 -19.40 -1.78
C GLY A 147 -4.48 -18.58 -2.73
N LEU A 148 -4.52 -17.24 -2.66
CA LEU A 148 -3.63 -16.38 -3.44
C LEU A 148 -2.21 -16.30 -2.86
N GLY A 149 -2.01 -16.86 -1.68
CA GLY A 149 -0.75 -16.85 -0.96
C GLY A 149 -0.98 -16.73 0.55
N TRP A 150 -0.03 -16.17 1.26
CA TRP A 150 -0.08 -15.99 2.73
C TRP A 150 0.34 -14.58 3.12
N GLN A 151 -0.09 -14.12 4.27
CA GLN A 151 0.45 -12.89 4.84
C GLN A 151 1.86 -13.15 5.40
N GLY A 152 2.85 -12.48 4.84
CA GLY A 152 4.23 -12.61 5.26
C GLY A 152 4.53 -11.96 6.62
N LYS A 153 5.75 -12.14 7.15
CA LYS A 153 6.19 -11.48 8.40
C LYS A 153 6.09 -9.96 8.34
N HIS A 154 6.13 -9.37 7.14
CA HIS A 154 5.91 -7.92 6.89
C HIS A 154 4.43 -7.55 6.74
N THR A 155 3.49 -8.42 7.05
CA THR A 155 2.02 -8.21 7.01
C THR A 155 1.42 -7.94 5.63
N ASN A 156 2.19 -8.03 4.54
CA ASN A 156 1.66 -7.97 3.18
C ASN A 156 1.48 -9.39 2.61
N LEU A 157 0.62 -9.50 1.58
CA LEU A 157 0.43 -10.77 0.89
C LEU A 157 1.69 -11.19 0.14
N LEU A 158 2.01 -12.46 0.20
CA LEU A 158 3.05 -13.16 -0.56
C LEU A 158 2.41 -14.30 -1.31
N GLY A 159 2.63 -14.40 -2.60
CA GLY A 159 2.20 -15.54 -3.41
C GLY A 159 3.39 -16.31 -3.96
N ARG A 160 3.31 -17.64 -3.95
CA ARG A 160 4.37 -18.51 -4.48
C ARG A 160 4.69 -18.21 -5.95
N ASP A 161 3.64 -17.93 -6.74
CA ASP A 161 3.76 -17.65 -8.17
C ASP A 161 3.46 -16.18 -8.51
N LEU A 162 3.39 -15.30 -7.49
CA LEU A 162 3.03 -13.89 -7.64
C LEU A 162 4.09 -12.92 -7.09
N GLY A 163 4.96 -13.40 -6.17
CA GLY A 163 5.77 -12.49 -5.36
C GLY A 163 4.92 -11.69 -4.38
N ASN A 164 5.30 -10.44 -4.10
CA ASN A 164 4.56 -9.56 -3.18
C ASN A 164 4.14 -8.20 -3.80
N TRP A 165 4.45 -7.97 -5.08
CA TRP A 165 4.13 -6.74 -5.79
C TRP A 165 2.75 -6.84 -6.44
N VAL A 166 1.69 -6.95 -5.62
CA VAL A 166 0.33 -7.15 -6.11
C VAL A 166 -0.65 -6.18 -5.46
N PHE A 167 -1.54 -5.62 -6.29
CA PHE A 167 -2.77 -5.00 -5.84
C PHE A 167 -3.83 -6.07 -5.66
N LEU A 168 -4.70 -5.88 -4.68
CA LEU A 168 -5.81 -6.76 -4.41
C LEU A 168 -7.13 -6.12 -4.82
N GLY A 169 -8.08 -6.96 -5.20
CA GLY A 169 -9.45 -6.57 -5.43
C GLY A 169 -10.39 -7.71 -5.05
N ALA A 170 -11.60 -7.37 -4.65
CA ALA A 170 -12.60 -8.33 -4.22
C ALA A 170 -13.91 -8.17 -4.99
N ILE A 171 -14.52 -9.30 -5.35
CA ILE A 171 -15.91 -9.40 -5.79
C ILE A 171 -16.66 -10.24 -4.77
N PHE A 172 -17.52 -9.61 -4.01
CA PHE A 172 -18.49 -10.30 -3.15
C PHE A 172 -19.67 -10.70 -4.00
N THR A 173 -20.20 -11.91 -3.80
CA THR A 173 -21.33 -12.43 -4.61
C THR A 173 -22.28 -13.28 -3.78
N THR A 174 -23.55 -13.26 -4.18
CA THR A 174 -24.59 -14.17 -3.65
C THR A 174 -24.53 -15.58 -4.27
N LEU A 175 -23.65 -15.78 -5.25
CA LEU A 175 -23.41 -17.10 -5.82
C LEU A 175 -22.64 -17.99 -4.86
N ASP A 176 -22.99 -19.26 -4.83
CA ASP A 176 -22.29 -20.29 -4.07
C ASP A 176 -21.20 -20.92 -4.95
N LEU A 177 -19.98 -20.35 -4.90
CA LEU A 177 -18.85 -20.82 -5.68
C LEU A 177 -17.97 -21.76 -4.84
N PRO A 178 -17.33 -22.78 -5.44
CA PRO A 178 -16.38 -23.64 -4.75
C PRO A 178 -15.19 -22.82 -4.22
N ALA A 179 -14.96 -22.88 -2.91
CA ALA A 179 -13.81 -22.23 -2.29
C ALA A 179 -12.51 -22.95 -2.65
N ASP A 180 -11.44 -22.16 -2.70
CA ASP A 180 -10.06 -22.67 -2.79
C ASP A 180 -9.50 -22.97 -1.39
N ALA A 181 -8.48 -23.79 -1.35
CA ALA A 181 -7.74 -24.04 -0.13
C ALA A 181 -6.69 -22.91 0.10
N PRO A 182 -6.53 -22.42 1.32
CA PRO A 182 -5.48 -21.46 1.64
C PRO A 182 -4.09 -22.08 1.43
N GLU A 183 -3.11 -21.25 1.08
CA GLU A 183 -1.72 -21.68 1.03
C GLU A 183 -1.09 -21.69 2.42
N GLU A 184 -0.11 -22.58 2.61
CA GLU A 184 0.71 -22.64 3.82
C GLU A 184 1.69 -21.46 3.86
N GLN A 185 1.97 -20.96 5.06
CA GLN A 185 3.00 -19.95 5.29
C GLN A 185 4.40 -20.51 5.00
N ARG A 186 5.20 -19.76 4.25
CA ARG A 186 6.55 -20.20 3.81
C ARG A 186 7.67 -19.19 4.14
N CYS A 187 7.45 -18.28 5.08
CA CYS A 187 8.50 -17.35 5.53
C CYS A 187 9.64 -18.04 6.27
N GLY A 188 9.40 -19.22 6.89
CA GLY A 188 10.41 -20.00 7.60
C GLY A 188 11.18 -19.16 8.63
N THR A 189 12.50 -19.29 8.65
CA THR A 189 13.39 -18.57 9.57
C THR A 189 13.82 -17.19 9.03
N CYS A 190 13.47 -16.82 7.80
CA CYS A 190 13.86 -15.55 7.18
C CYS A 190 13.34 -14.34 7.97
N THR A 191 14.20 -13.35 8.22
CA THR A 191 13.89 -12.09 8.93
C THR A 191 14.20 -10.84 8.11
N ALA A 192 14.61 -10.99 6.85
CA ALA A 192 15.11 -9.89 6.01
C ALA A 192 14.21 -8.64 6.02
N CYS A 193 12.88 -8.81 5.93
CA CYS A 193 11.93 -7.69 5.95
C CYS A 193 11.82 -7.00 7.33
N LEU A 194 12.09 -7.71 8.41
CA LEU A 194 12.11 -7.15 9.76
C LEU A 194 13.39 -6.37 10.00
N ASP A 195 14.51 -6.91 9.52
CA ASP A 195 15.86 -6.37 9.74
C ASP A 195 16.09 -5.09 8.93
N ILE A 196 15.56 -5.02 7.70
CA ILE A 196 15.73 -3.85 6.82
C ILE A 196 14.92 -2.64 7.28
N CYS A 197 13.88 -2.81 8.10
CA CYS A 197 12.98 -1.73 8.48
C CYS A 197 13.69 -0.67 9.35
N PRO A 198 13.97 0.55 8.85
CA PRO A 198 14.79 1.51 9.57
C PRO A 198 14.12 2.02 10.83
N THR A 199 12.80 2.03 10.88
CA THR A 199 12.00 2.49 12.03
C THR A 199 11.60 1.36 12.96
N ARG A 200 11.97 0.10 12.67
CA ARG A 200 11.55 -1.08 13.44
C ARG A 200 10.04 -1.11 13.67
N ALA A 201 9.28 -0.94 12.59
CA ALA A 201 7.82 -0.92 12.62
C ALA A 201 7.19 -2.30 12.89
N PHE A 202 7.98 -3.37 12.93
CA PHE A 202 7.52 -4.73 13.22
C PHE A 202 7.91 -5.14 14.64
N PRO A 203 7.00 -5.02 15.65
CA PRO A 203 7.30 -5.43 17.03
C PRO A 203 7.54 -6.94 17.16
N ALA A 204 6.92 -7.72 16.27
CA ALA A 204 7.13 -9.16 16.11
C ALA A 204 6.80 -9.57 14.67
N PRO A 205 7.21 -10.76 14.21
CA PRO A 205 6.75 -11.32 12.94
C PRO A 205 5.21 -11.29 12.84
N TYR A 206 4.70 -10.91 11.68
CA TYR A 206 3.25 -10.81 11.39
C TYR A 206 2.50 -9.71 12.16
N GLN A 207 3.23 -8.81 12.82
CA GLN A 207 2.65 -7.67 13.54
C GLN A 207 3.28 -6.37 13.03
N LEU A 208 2.45 -5.36 12.85
CA LEU A 208 2.87 -4.02 12.43
C LEU A 208 2.43 -2.99 13.46
N ASP A 209 3.33 -2.09 13.82
CA ASP A 209 2.98 -0.81 14.43
C ASP A 209 2.99 0.25 13.33
N ALA A 210 1.79 0.64 12.87
CA ALA A 210 1.69 1.62 11.79
C ALA A 210 2.25 2.97 12.20
N THR A 211 2.22 3.34 13.48
CA THR A 211 2.73 4.64 13.97
C THR A 211 4.23 4.82 13.70
N ARG A 212 4.95 3.73 13.48
CA ARG A 212 6.37 3.70 13.12
C ARG A 212 6.62 3.43 11.64
N CYS A 213 5.62 2.95 10.89
CA CYS A 213 5.79 2.60 9.49
C CYS A 213 5.94 3.85 8.61
N ILE A 214 7.01 3.93 7.80
CA ILE A 214 7.25 5.09 6.93
C ILE A 214 6.12 5.27 5.91
N SER A 215 5.50 4.19 5.43
CA SER A 215 4.33 4.29 4.57
C SER A 215 3.20 5.04 5.26
N TYR A 216 2.87 4.69 6.51
CA TYR A 216 1.91 5.44 7.32
C TYR A 216 2.35 6.88 7.57
N LEU A 217 3.59 7.11 7.97
CA LEU A 217 4.11 8.45 8.30
C LEU A 217 4.04 9.41 7.10
N THR A 218 4.22 8.89 5.90
CA THR A 218 4.21 9.70 4.67
C THR A 218 2.82 9.87 4.06
N ILE A 219 1.88 8.95 4.32
CA ILE A 219 0.57 8.92 3.66
C ILE A 219 -0.56 9.29 4.61
N GLU A 220 -0.62 8.69 5.80
CA GLU A 220 -1.76 8.82 6.72
C GLU A 220 -1.54 9.85 7.83
N HIS A 221 -0.33 9.88 8.38
CA HIS A 221 0.00 10.74 9.51
C HIS A 221 -0.13 12.24 9.16
N ARG A 222 -0.88 12.98 9.97
CA ARG A 222 -1.06 14.42 9.86
C ARG A 222 -0.24 15.13 10.94
N GLY A 223 0.23 16.32 10.63
CA GLY A 223 1.09 17.10 11.54
C GLY A 223 2.56 16.69 11.49
N PRO A 224 3.38 17.21 12.41
CA PRO A 224 4.80 16.89 12.51
C PRO A 224 5.02 15.42 12.86
N VAL A 225 6.01 14.79 12.24
CA VAL A 225 6.46 13.45 12.60
C VAL A 225 7.34 13.53 13.84
N ASP A 226 7.30 12.50 14.70
CA ASP A 226 8.17 12.38 15.86
C ASP A 226 9.65 12.59 15.49
N ALA A 227 10.35 13.38 16.30
CA ALA A 227 11.73 13.79 16.03
C ALA A 227 12.70 12.60 15.90
N GLY A 228 12.48 11.53 16.67
CA GLY A 228 13.30 10.33 16.61
C GLY A 228 13.08 9.50 15.34
N LEU A 229 11.93 9.65 14.68
CA LEU A 229 11.63 8.93 13.43
C LEU A 229 12.08 9.67 12.17
N ARG A 230 12.13 11.01 12.20
CA ARG A 230 12.52 11.84 11.03
C ARG A 230 13.83 11.41 10.37
N PRO A 231 14.93 11.18 11.12
CA PRO A 231 16.20 10.73 10.52
C PRO A 231 16.11 9.37 9.83
N LEU A 232 15.24 8.51 10.34
CA LEU A 232 15.09 7.13 9.86
C LEU A 232 14.29 7.05 8.54
N MET A 233 13.57 8.10 8.18
CA MET A 233 12.79 8.15 6.94
C MET A 233 13.66 8.22 5.67
N GLY A 234 14.90 8.73 5.80
CA GLY A 234 15.79 8.91 4.65
C GLY A 234 15.18 9.85 3.61
N ASN A 235 15.29 9.51 2.33
CA ASN A 235 14.71 10.25 1.20
C ASN A 235 13.33 9.72 0.76
N ARG A 236 12.66 8.90 1.57
CA ARG A 236 11.31 8.36 1.29
C ARG A 236 10.27 9.44 1.56
N ILE A 237 9.62 9.90 0.48
CA ILE A 237 8.63 10.99 0.56
C ILE A 237 7.19 10.52 0.41
N TYR A 238 6.97 9.31 -0.13
CA TYR A 238 5.65 8.73 -0.30
C TYR A 238 5.73 7.20 -0.32
N GLY A 239 5.18 6.55 0.69
CA GLY A 239 5.27 5.10 0.87
C GLY A 239 6.68 4.64 1.26
N CYS A 240 6.85 3.32 1.30
CA CYS A 240 8.11 2.66 1.61
C CYS A 240 8.07 1.23 1.09
N ASP A 241 9.06 0.85 0.32
CA ASP A 241 9.13 -0.47 -0.31
C ASP A 241 10.13 -1.42 0.36
N ASP A 242 10.87 -0.98 1.36
CA ASP A 242 12.01 -1.71 1.93
C ASP A 242 11.70 -3.16 2.25
N CYS A 243 10.62 -3.40 3.01
CA CYS A 243 10.23 -4.74 3.43
C CYS A 243 9.71 -5.61 2.27
N LEU A 244 9.17 -4.98 1.23
CA LEU A 244 8.74 -5.69 0.02
C LEU A 244 9.96 -6.01 -0.87
N ALA A 245 10.83 -5.03 -1.10
CA ALA A 245 11.95 -5.14 -2.02
C ALA A 245 12.96 -6.23 -1.58
N VAL A 246 13.24 -6.31 -0.27
CA VAL A 246 14.22 -7.29 0.26
C VAL A 246 13.68 -8.72 0.29
N CYS A 247 12.39 -8.92 0.04
CA CYS A 247 11.77 -10.24 0.18
C CYS A 247 12.27 -11.23 -0.86
N PRO A 248 12.86 -12.40 -0.45
CA PRO A 248 13.40 -13.36 -1.39
C PRO A 248 12.36 -14.03 -2.29
N TRP A 249 11.08 -13.95 -1.93
CA TRP A 249 9.97 -14.44 -2.75
C TRP A 249 9.73 -13.63 -4.01
N ASN A 250 10.30 -12.41 -4.11
CA ASN A 250 10.23 -11.59 -5.32
C ASN A 250 10.94 -12.20 -6.54
N LYS A 251 11.78 -13.21 -6.35
CA LYS A 251 12.29 -14.00 -7.48
C LYS A 251 11.20 -14.67 -8.32
N PHE A 252 9.99 -14.81 -7.76
CA PHE A 252 8.81 -15.35 -8.44
C PHE A 252 7.81 -14.26 -8.83
N ALA A 253 8.15 -12.98 -8.66
CA ALA A 253 7.26 -11.88 -8.98
C ALA A 253 6.89 -11.88 -10.48
N VAL A 254 5.61 -11.68 -10.73
CA VAL A 254 5.08 -11.62 -12.10
C VAL A 254 5.21 -10.20 -12.61
N ALA A 255 5.67 -10.02 -13.85
CA ALA A 255 5.78 -8.71 -14.47
C ALA A 255 4.40 -8.01 -14.56
N ALA A 256 4.39 -6.69 -14.35
CA ALA A 256 3.21 -5.88 -14.56
C ALA A 256 2.78 -5.91 -16.02
N ARG A 257 1.49 -6.16 -16.28
CA ARG A 257 0.92 -6.19 -17.64
C ARG A 257 0.18 -4.89 -18.00
N GLU A 258 -0.19 -4.11 -16.99
CA GLU A 258 -0.92 -2.85 -17.16
C GLU A 258 0.03 -1.71 -17.46
N ALA A 259 -0.03 -1.16 -18.67
CA ALA A 259 0.78 -0.02 -19.06
C ALA A 259 0.56 1.25 -18.19
N GLY A 260 -0.60 1.33 -17.53
CA GLY A 260 -0.89 2.40 -16.58
C GLY A 260 0.02 2.41 -15.35
N TYR A 261 0.64 1.28 -15.00
CA TYR A 261 1.57 1.17 -13.86
C TYR A 261 3.02 1.53 -14.23
N ALA A 262 3.31 1.76 -15.52
CA ALA A 262 4.63 2.23 -15.93
C ALA A 262 5.01 3.51 -15.17
N ASP A 263 6.29 3.61 -14.81
CA ASP A 263 6.81 4.77 -14.08
C ASP A 263 6.64 6.06 -14.87
N ARG A 264 5.96 7.02 -14.26
CA ARG A 264 5.73 8.38 -14.80
C ARG A 264 6.39 9.46 -13.95
N VAL A 265 6.88 9.09 -12.79
CA VAL A 265 7.41 10.02 -11.79
C VAL A 265 8.92 10.15 -11.92
N GLY A 266 9.61 9.08 -12.28
CA GLY A 266 11.06 9.04 -12.34
C GLY A 266 11.69 9.28 -10.96
N GLU A 267 12.85 9.89 -10.94
CA GLU A 267 13.59 10.26 -9.72
C GLU A 267 13.68 11.79 -9.60
N PRO A 268 12.61 12.46 -9.16
CA PRO A 268 12.57 13.92 -9.18
C PRO A 268 13.52 14.51 -8.12
N PRO A 269 14.21 15.63 -8.43
CA PRO A 269 15.03 16.35 -7.48
C PRO A 269 14.20 16.85 -6.29
N LEU A 270 14.71 16.68 -5.08
CA LEU A 270 14.04 17.15 -3.86
C LEU A 270 13.81 18.67 -3.87
N ALA A 271 14.78 19.44 -4.41
CA ALA A 271 14.67 20.90 -4.51
C ALA A 271 13.50 21.35 -5.40
N GLU A 272 13.25 20.62 -6.51
CA GLU A 272 12.11 20.87 -7.39
C GLU A 272 10.79 20.62 -6.69
N LEU A 273 10.71 19.49 -5.97
CA LEU A 273 9.50 19.09 -5.25
C LEU A 273 9.18 20.00 -4.07
N ALA A 274 10.19 20.55 -3.41
CA ALA A 274 10.03 21.54 -2.32
C ALA A 274 9.39 22.85 -2.81
N GLY A 275 9.61 23.23 -4.06
CA GLY A 275 9.06 24.44 -4.68
C GLY A 275 7.61 24.32 -5.16
N LEU A 276 6.95 23.17 -4.99
CA LEU A 276 5.59 22.99 -5.48
C LEU A 276 4.57 23.76 -4.62
N ASP A 277 3.78 24.61 -5.27
CA ASP A 277 2.52 25.11 -4.73
C ASP A 277 1.38 24.08 -4.94
N ASP A 278 0.16 24.37 -4.46
CA ASP A 278 -0.97 23.43 -4.58
C ASP A 278 -1.35 23.18 -6.05
N ALA A 279 -1.27 24.19 -6.91
CA ALA A 279 -1.59 24.05 -8.34
C ALA A 279 -0.56 23.16 -9.05
N GLY A 280 0.73 23.39 -8.84
CA GLY A 280 1.82 22.58 -9.39
C GLY A 280 1.78 21.14 -8.87
N PHE A 281 1.52 20.95 -7.58
CA PHE A 281 1.34 19.61 -7.00
C PHE A 281 0.18 18.85 -7.64
N ARG A 282 -1.00 19.48 -7.77
CA ARG A 282 -2.18 18.86 -8.39
C ARG A 282 -1.99 18.53 -9.85
N ALA A 283 -1.30 19.40 -10.58
CA ALA A 283 -0.98 19.18 -11.99
C ALA A 283 0.00 18.00 -12.16
N ARG A 284 1.10 18.01 -11.38
CA ARG A 284 2.15 16.98 -11.45
C ARG A 284 1.63 15.58 -11.13
N PHE A 285 0.81 15.46 -10.09
CA PHE A 285 0.31 14.18 -9.59
C PHE A 285 -1.14 13.86 -10.01
N SER A 286 -1.60 14.50 -11.09
CA SER A 286 -2.93 14.21 -11.67
C SER A 286 -3.04 12.73 -12.07
N GLY A 287 -4.08 12.04 -11.57
CA GLY A 287 -4.31 10.63 -11.84
C GLY A 287 -3.35 9.66 -11.13
N SER A 288 -2.55 10.16 -10.18
CA SER A 288 -1.69 9.37 -9.29
C SER A 288 -2.33 9.27 -7.88
N PRO A 289 -2.10 8.18 -7.13
CA PRO A 289 -2.54 8.08 -5.74
C PRO A 289 -1.88 9.14 -4.84
N ILE A 290 -0.71 9.68 -5.21
CA ILE A 290 -0.01 10.73 -4.47
C ILE A 290 -0.88 11.98 -4.27
N LYS A 291 -1.72 12.32 -5.25
CA LYS A 291 -2.62 13.48 -5.16
C LYS A 291 -3.52 13.49 -3.92
N ARG A 292 -3.81 12.30 -3.36
CA ARG A 292 -4.75 12.12 -2.25
C ARG A 292 -4.25 12.72 -0.93
N ILE A 293 -2.93 12.82 -0.74
CA ILE A 293 -2.38 13.35 0.53
C ILE A 293 -2.35 14.88 0.61
N GLY A 294 -2.51 15.57 -0.52
CA GLY A 294 -2.41 17.03 -0.59
C GLY A 294 -0.98 17.55 -0.60
N ARG A 295 -0.82 18.83 -1.02
CA ARG A 295 0.47 19.51 -1.12
C ARG A 295 1.21 19.56 0.21
N ASP A 296 0.54 19.93 1.28
CA ASP A 296 1.21 20.23 2.56
C ASP A 296 1.88 18.98 3.15
N ARG A 297 1.16 17.86 3.20
CA ARG A 297 1.76 16.59 3.67
C ARG A 297 2.89 16.12 2.77
N PHE A 298 2.75 16.29 1.45
CA PHE A 298 3.78 15.93 0.49
C PHE A 298 5.05 16.78 0.70
N VAL A 299 4.92 18.11 0.77
CA VAL A 299 6.05 19.02 0.96
C VAL A 299 6.70 18.85 2.35
N ARG A 300 5.91 18.60 3.40
CA ARG A 300 6.45 18.20 4.71
C ARG A 300 7.39 17.00 4.58
N ASN A 301 6.99 15.96 3.86
CA ASN A 301 7.83 14.77 3.65
C ASN A 301 9.09 15.09 2.84
N VAL A 302 8.98 15.96 1.84
CA VAL A 302 10.15 16.46 1.06
C VAL A 302 11.13 17.20 1.96
N CYS A 303 10.65 18.04 2.88
CA CYS A 303 11.51 18.71 3.85
C CYS A 303 12.31 17.72 4.73
N TYR A 304 11.66 16.63 5.21
CA TYR A 304 12.38 15.59 5.95
C TYR A 304 13.43 14.90 5.07
N ALA A 305 13.11 14.60 3.82
CA ALA A 305 14.08 14.01 2.89
C ALA A 305 15.28 14.94 2.63
N ILE A 306 15.05 16.24 2.46
CA ILE A 306 16.12 17.24 2.32
C ILE A 306 16.99 17.29 3.58
N GLY A 307 16.42 17.33 4.76
CA GLY A 307 17.17 17.31 6.03
C GLY A 307 18.00 16.03 6.20
N ASN A 308 17.53 14.90 5.65
CA ASN A 308 18.24 13.62 5.68
C ASN A 308 19.32 13.50 4.60
N SER A 309 19.30 14.34 3.58
CA SER A 309 20.26 14.27 2.46
C SER A 309 21.71 14.51 2.91
N GLY A 310 21.91 15.37 3.90
CA GLY A 310 23.23 15.85 4.30
C GLY A 310 23.88 16.77 3.27
N LEU A 311 23.11 17.31 2.31
CA LEU A 311 23.60 18.13 1.19
C LEU A 311 23.32 19.61 1.43
N PRO A 312 24.32 20.45 1.81
CA PRO A 312 24.13 21.88 2.03
C PRO A 312 23.55 22.63 0.82
N ALA A 313 23.77 22.13 -0.39
CA ALA A 313 23.21 22.70 -1.62
C ALA A 313 21.67 22.75 -1.64
N LEU A 314 20.98 21.91 -0.83
CA LEU A 314 19.52 21.89 -0.72
C LEU A 314 18.98 22.86 0.36
N LEU A 315 19.86 23.53 1.14
CA LEU A 315 19.47 24.45 2.20
C LEU A 315 18.57 25.61 1.72
N PRO A 316 18.81 26.25 0.55
CA PRO A 316 17.93 27.31 0.07
C PRO A 316 16.47 26.85 -0.12
N ALA A 317 16.24 25.63 -0.58
CA ALA A 317 14.90 25.09 -0.83
C ALA A 317 14.08 24.97 0.46
N VAL A 318 14.69 24.50 1.56
CA VAL A 318 13.97 24.39 2.85
C VAL A 318 13.88 25.71 3.60
N ARG A 319 14.86 26.62 3.43
CA ARG A 319 14.78 27.98 4.02
C ARG A 319 13.56 28.75 3.50
N ALA A 320 13.20 28.58 2.25
CA ALA A 320 12.00 29.20 1.67
C ALA A 320 10.70 28.73 2.32
N LEU A 321 10.70 27.56 2.98
CA LEU A 321 9.53 26.92 3.58
C LEU A 321 9.43 27.10 5.11
N VAL A 322 10.38 27.78 5.75
CA VAL A 322 10.39 28.00 7.23
C VAL A 322 9.16 28.79 7.67
N GLY A 323 8.64 29.68 6.81
CA GLY A 323 7.42 30.47 7.01
C GLY A 323 6.19 29.95 6.27
N ASP A 324 6.18 28.67 5.86
CA ASP A 324 5.04 28.09 5.17
C ASP A 324 3.76 28.20 6.02
N PRO A 325 2.59 28.51 5.44
CA PRO A 325 1.32 28.64 6.16
C PRO A 325 0.88 27.34 6.85
N ASP A 326 1.28 26.16 6.34
CA ASP A 326 1.04 24.89 7.04
C ASP A 326 2.10 24.67 8.13
N PRO A 327 1.66 24.52 9.41
CA PRO A 327 2.59 24.42 10.54
C PRO A 327 3.47 23.17 10.50
N ALA A 328 3.02 22.08 9.87
CA ALA A 328 3.81 20.86 9.77
C ALA A 328 4.89 20.98 8.68
N VAL A 329 4.62 21.73 7.62
CA VAL A 329 5.63 22.07 6.60
C VAL A 329 6.69 22.99 7.20
N ALA A 330 6.26 24.05 7.89
CA ALA A 330 7.18 25.00 8.53
C ALA A 330 8.07 24.33 9.60
N ASP A 331 7.51 23.41 10.40
CA ASP A 331 8.25 22.61 11.38
C ASP A 331 9.28 21.69 10.70
N ALA A 332 8.89 20.96 9.67
CA ALA A 332 9.78 20.10 8.91
C ALA A 332 10.91 20.88 8.22
N ALA A 333 10.59 22.07 7.71
CA ALA A 333 11.57 22.95 7.07
C ALA A 333 12.60 23.46 8.09
N ARG A 334 12.19 23.93 9.29
CA ARG A 334 13.11 24.32 10.36
C ARG A 334 14.02 23.18 10.75
N TRP A 335 13.46 21.99 10.99
CA TRP A 335 14.25 20.81 11.32
C TRP A 335 15.28 20.47 10.22
N ALA A 336 14.92 20.61 8.96
CA ALA A 336 15.85 20.37 7.84
C ALA A 336 16.96 21.44 7.77
N VAL A 337 16.62 22.71 8.03
CA VAL A 337 17.61 23.80 8.12
C VAL A 337 18.61 23.52 9.23
N ASP A 338 18.16 23.18 10.42
CA ASP A 338 19.04 22.90 11.58
C ASP A 338 20.00 21.76 11.25
N ARG A 339 19.51 20.66 10.70
CA ARG A 339 20.35 19.52 10.31
C ARG A 339 21.40 19.86 9.25
N LEU A 340 21.03 20.65 8.23
CA LEU A 340 21.95 20.98 7.14
C LEU A 340 22.93 22.10 7.51
N SER A 341 22.60 22.94 8.52
CA SER A 341 23.47 24.00 9.02
C SER A 341 24.45 23.52 10.09
N GLY A 342 24.41 22.23 10.49
CA GLY A 342 25.28 21.70 11.55
C GLY A 342 24.89 22.15 12.95
N ALA A 343 23.76 22.80 13.13
CA ALA A 343 23.18 23.06 14.42
C ALA A 343 22.72 21.74 15.04
N THR A 344 23.45 21.23 16.01
CA THR A 344 23.03 20.05 16.79
C THR A 344 21.80 20.45 17.60
N PRO A 345 20.72 19.61 17.57
CA PRO A 345 19.54 19.86 18.38
C PRO A 345 19.81 19.75 19.87
#